data_357b985ef54ce0899518fd775e4b8198
#
_entry.id   357b985ef54ce0899518fd775e4b8198
#
_cell.length_a   1.000
_cell.length_b   1.000
_cell.length_c   1.000
_cell.angle_alpha   90.00
_cell.angle_beta   90.00
_cell.angle_gamma   90.00
#
_symmetry.space_group_name_H-M   'P 1'
#
loop_
_entity.id
_entity.type
_entity.pdbx_description
1 polymer ?
#
loop_
_entity_poly.entity_id
_entity_poly.type
_entity_poly.pdbx_seq_one_letter_code
_entity_poly.pdbx_strand_id
1 'polypeptide(L)'
;MAGHPATGKNAEERVERRIKELHGQLQITPAEEPQWNEFAQAMRENARDMDQAFVQRAQQFPTMNAVQNMQSYEQIAEDHARRVQKLVPAFQNLYDAMPDQQKHLADQVFRANAEKHMQRAAQSHRNG
;
A
#
# COMPACT_ATOMS: atom_id res chain seq x y z
N MET A 1 12.94 25.87 1.19
CA MET A 1 12.65 25.53 1.31
C MET A 1 12.14 24.68 1.45
N ALA A 2 12.36 24.49 1.40
CA ALA A 2 11.92 23.53 1.39
C ALA A 2 10.93 23.19 2.17
N GLY A 3 10.61 23.46 2.89
CA GLY A 3 9.64 23.13 3.68
C GLY A 3 8.36 22.74 3.11
N HIS A 4 8.29 22.33 1.99
CA HIS A 4 7.04 21.92 1.46
C HIS A 4 6.58 20.63 2.12
N PRO A 5 5.31 20.44 2.25
CA PRO A 5 4.77 19.21 2.75
C PRO A 5 4.98 18.18 1.69
N ALA A 6 6.05 17.56 1.78
CA ALA A 6 6.40 16.57 0.82
C ALA A 6 5.53 15.35 0.90
N THR A 7 4.74 15.21 1.98
CA THR A 7 4.01 13.98 2.22
C THR A 7 3.12 13.57 1.07
N GLY A 8 2.23 14.44 0.62
CA GLY A 8 1.31 14.09 -0.45
C GLY A 8 2.03 13.70 -1.73
N LYS A 9 2.98 14.54 -2.13
CA LYS A 9 3.73 14.29 -3.36
C LYS A 9 4.60 13.04 -3.25
N ASN A 10 5.25 12.86 -2.10
CA ASN A 10 6.10 11.68 -1.89
C ASN A 10 5.28 10.39 -1.88
N ALA A 11 4.09 10.44 -1.27
CA ALA A 11 3.21 9.28 -1.25
C ALA A 11 2.74 8.92 -2.65
N GLU A 12 2.37 9.92 -3.44
CA GLU A 12 1.97 9.70 -4.82
C GLU A 12 3.11 9.13 -5.66
N GLU A 13 4.32 9.68 -5.50
CA GLU A 13 5.48 9.18 -6.23
C GLU A 13 5.79 7.74 -5.84
N ARG A 14 5.70 7.42 -4.56
CA ARG A 14 5.99 6.06 -4.08
C ARG A 14 4.98 5.05 -4.61
N VAL A 15 3.69 5.41 -4.62
CA VAL A 15 2.68 4.48 -5.12
C VAL A 15 2.82 4.29 -6.62
N GLU A 16 3.12 5.36 -7.38
CA GLU A 16 3.31 5.22 -8.81
C GLU A 16 4.53 4.35 -9.12
N ARG A 17 5.61 4.51 -8.37
CA ARG A 17 6.78 3.66 -8.52
C ARG A 17 6.45 2.20 -8.23
N ARG A 18 5.71 1.97 -7.16
CA ARG A 18 5.29 0.62 -6.78
C ARG A 18 4.42 -0.01 -7.85
N ILE A 19 3.47 0.76 -8.39
CA ILE A 19 2.59 0.29 -9.46
C ILE A 19 3.42 -0.11 -10.69
N LYS A 20 4.36 0.74 -11.07
CA LYS A 20 5.21 0.47 -12.21
C LYS A 20 6.08 -0.76 -12.01
N GLU A 21 6.66 -0.90 -10.82
CA GLU A 21 7.48 -2.06 -10.48
C GLU A 21 6.66 -3.35 -10.55
N LEU A 22 5.49 -3.36 -9.94
CA LEU A 22 4.62 -4.53 -9.93
C LEU A 22 4.17 -4.89 -11.34
N HIS A 23 3.82 -3.89 -12.14
CA HIS A 23 3.41 -4.13 -13.53
C HIS A 23 4.50 -4.90 -14.28
N GLY A 24 5.74 -4.49 -14.11
CA GLY A 24 6.88 -5.16 -14.73
C GLY A 24 7.14 -6.54 -14.13
N GLN A 25 7.13 -6.64 -12.81
CA GLN A 25 7.41 -7.89 -12.11
C GLN A 25 6.38 -8.97 -12.42
N LEU A 26 5.12 -8.59 -12.55
CA LEU A 26 4.03 -9.52 -12.85
C LEU A 26 3.89 -9.79 -14.34
N GLN A 27 4.62 -9.07 -15.18
CA GLN A 27 4.58 -9.24 -16.64
C GLN A 27 3.15 -9.13 -17.17
N ILE A 28 2.48 -8.04 -16.78
CA ILE A 28 1.09 -7.80 -17.17
C ILE A 28 0.98 -7.72 -18.68
N THR A 29 0.05 -8.48 -19.25
CA THR A 29 -0.18 -8.51 -20.69
C THR A 29 -1.23 -7.48 -21.10
N PRO A 30 -1.30 -7.11 -22.40
CA PRO A 30 -2.34 -6.19 -22.84
C PRO A 30 -3.76 -6.66 -22.53
N ALA A 31 -4.00 -7.95 -22.57
CA ALA A 31 -5.32 -8.50 -22.25
C ALA A 31 -5.70 -8.30 -20.78
N GLU A 32 -4.70 -8.14 -19.91
CA GLU A 32 -4.90 -7.98 -18.47
C GLU A 32 -4.92 -6.53 -18.02
N GLU A 33 -4.64 -5.59 -18.92
CA GLU A 33 -4.56 -4.17 -18.55
C GLU A 33 -5.84 -3.64 -17.90
N PRO A 34 -7.05 -4.01 -18.33
CA PRO A 34 -8.23 -3.51 -17.63
C PRO A 34 -8.26 -3.89 -16.14
N GLN A 35 -7.99 -5.15 -15.82
CA GLN A 35 -7.94 -5.61 -14.44
C GLN A 35 -6.78 -4.99 -13.68
N TRP A 36 -5.64 -4.85 -14.35
CA TRP A 36 -4.48 -4.19 -13.75
C TRP A 36 -4.79 -2.74 -13.39
N ASN A 37 -5.46 -2.03 -14.29
CA ASN A 37 -5.81 -0.62 -14.06
C ASN A 37 -6.74 -0.45 -12.87
N GLU A 38 -7.69 -1.37 -12.68
CA GLU A 38 -8.56 -1.35 -11.51
C GLU A 38 -7.77 -1.53 -10.23
N PHE A 39 -6.85 -2.48 -10.22
CA PHE A 39 -6.00 -2.72 -9.05
C PHE A 39 -5.08 -1.54 -8.79
N ALA A 40 -4.45 -0.98 -9.82
CA ALA A 40 -3.58 0.17 -9.69
C ALA A 40 -4.34 1.38 -9.13
N GLN A 41 -5.57 1.60 -9.60
CA GLN A 41 -6.39 2.69 -9.11
C GLN A 41 -6.74 2.50 -7.64
N ALA A 42 -7.04 1.28 -7.24
CA ALA A 42 -7.30 0.98 -5.83
C ALA A 42 -6.07 1.26 -4.98
N MET A 43 -4.88 0.94 -5.48
CA MET A 43 -3.63 1.25 -4.78
C MET A 43 -3.44 2.76 -4.62
N ARG A 44 -3.74 3.53 -5.67
CA ARG A 44 -3.63 4.99 -5.62
C ARG A 44 -4.57 5.60 -4.60
N GLU A 45 -5.81 5.13 -4.59
CA GLU A 45 -6.81 5.62 -3.64
C GLU A 45 -6.41 5.27 -2.20
N ASN A 46 -5.93 4.05 -2.00
CA ASN A 46 -5.45 3.63 -0.69
C ASN A 46 -4.32 4.53 -0.19
N ALA A 47 -3.34 4.81 -1.04
CA ALA A 47 -2.20 5.65 -0.67
C ALA A 47 -2.63 7.08 -0.35
N ARG A 48 -3.54 7.63 -1.15
CA ARG A 48 -4.06 8.98 -0.93
C ARG A 48 -4.81 9.08 0.38
N ASP A 49 -5.68 8.12 0.65
CA ASP A 49 -6.48 8.12 1.87
C ASP A 49 -5.61 7.97 3.10
N MET A 50 -4.59 7.11 3.02
CA MET A 50 -3.64 6.95 4.13
C MET A 50 -2.87 8.23 4.39
N ASP A 51 -2.42 8.90 3.33
CA ASP A 51 -1.68 10.14 3.48
C ASP A 51 -2.53 11.21 4.14
N GLN A 52 -3.78 11.35 3.71
CA GLN A 52 -4.69 12.31 4.31
C GLN A 52 -4.95 12.00 5.79
N ALA A 53 -5.11 10.73 6.12
CA ALA A 53 -5.34 10.32 7.50
C ALA A 53 -4.15 10.66 8.39
N PHE A 54 -2.94 10.43 7.91
CA PHE A 54 -1.74 10.77 8.67
C PHE A 54 -1.55 12.27 8.82
N VAL A 55 -1.86 13.05 7.79
CA VAL A 55 -1.78 14.51 7.87
C VAL A 55 -2.77 15.04 8.90
N GLN A 56 -4.00 14.56 8.87
CA GLN A 56 -5.01 14.97 9.84
C GLN A 56 -4.60 14.62 11.26
N ARG A 57 -4.06 13.42 11.45
CA ARG A 57 -3.59 12.99 12.76
C ARG A 57 -2.44 13.88 13.25
N ALA A 58 -1.52 14.22 12.36
CA ALA A 58 -0.39 15.09 12.72
C ALA A 58 -0.87 16.46 13.20
N GLN A 59 -1.90 17.00 12.55
CA GLN A 59 -2.47 18.30 12.95
C GLN A 59 -3.14 18.24 14.31
N GLN A 60 -3.77 17.12 14.65
CA GLN A 60 -4.50 16.97 15.91
C GLN A 60 -3.61 16.49 17.05
N PHE A 61 -2.46 15.91 16.73
CA PHE A 61 -1.58 15.26 17.69
C PHE A 61 -1.24 16.15 18.89
N PRO A 62 -0.89 17.43 18.73
CA PRO A 62 -0.50 18.26 19.86
C PRO A 62 -1.60 18.46 20.90
N THR A 63 -2.86 18.29 20.52
CA THR A 63 -3.99 18.49 21.45
C THR A 63 -4.52 17.18 22.01
N MET A 64 -3.95 16.06 21.63
CA MET A 64 -4.42 14.75 22.08
C MET A 64 -3.80 14.37 23.41
N ASN A 65 -4.62 13.80 24.30
CA ASN A 65 -4.05 13.10 25.46
C ASN A 65 -3.64 11.68 25.03
N ALA A 66 -3.07 10.92 25.96
CA ALA A 66 -2.55 9.59 25.64
C ALA A 66 -3.63 8.64 25.13
N VAL A 67 -4.82 8.70 25.72
CA VAL A 67 -5.93 7.83 25.30
C VAL A 67 -6.40 8.20 23.89
N GLN A 68 -6.54 9.48 23.62
CA GLN A 68 -6.95 9.97 22.30
C GLN A 68 -5.92 9.60 21.23
N ASN A 69 -4.65 9.67 21.58
CA ASN A 69 -3.58 9.26 20.68
C ASN A 69 -3.72 7.78 20.30
N MET A 70 -3.95 6.93 21.29
CA MET A 70 -4.14 5.50 21.06
C MET A 70 -5.38 5.22 20.23
N GLN A 71 -6.46 5.92 20.51
CA GLN A 71 -7.71 5.79 19.74
C GLN A 71 -7.53 6.23 18.29
N SER A 72 -6.76 7.29 18.08
CA SER A 72 -6.46 7.77 16.73
C SER A 72 -5.68 6.74 15.94
N TYR A 73 -4.72 6.10 16.59
CA TYR A 73 -3.94 5.01 15.97
C TYR A 73 -4.86 3.84 15.60
N GLU A 74 -5.74 3.46 16.51
CA GLU A 74 -6.71 2.40 16.27
C GLU A 74 -7.57 2.70 15.05
N GLN A 75 -8.05 3.94 14.93
CA GLN A 75 -8.88 4.35 13.80
C GLN A 75 -8.11 4.24 12.48
N ILE A 76 -6.86 4.66 12.48
CA ILE A 76 -6.02 4.56 11.29
C ILE A 76 -5.82 3.09 10.90
N ALA A 77 -5.59 2.22 11.87
CA ALA A 77 -5.40 0.79 11.62
C ALA A 77 -6.67 0.16 11.04
N GLU A 78 -7.82 0.51 11.59
CA GLU A 78 -9.10 -0.01 11.08
C GLU A 78 -9.37 0.47 9.66
N ASP A 79 -9.12 1.75 9.39
CA ASP A 79 -9.32 2.31 8.05
C ASP A 79 -8.38 1.65 7.05
N HIS A 80 -7.14 1.40 7.46
CA HIS A 80 -6.19 0.71 6.60
C HIS A 80 -6.67 -0.71 6.27
N ALA A 81 -7.16 -1.43 7.26
CA ALA A 81 -7.68 -2.79 7.05
C ALA A 81 -8.84 -2.78 6.05
N ARG A 82 -9.74 -1.80 6.17
CA ARG A 82 -10.86 -1.69 5.23
C ARG A 82 -10.39 -1.41 3.81
N ARG A 83 -9.34 -0.58 3.65
CA ARG A 83 -8.80 -0.30 2.32
C ARG A 83 -8.15 -1.52 1.71
N VAL A 84 -7.44 -2.30 2.51
CA VAL A 84 -6.84 -3.55 2.05
C VAL A 84 -7.93 -4.52 1.61
N GLN A 85 -9.06 -4.56 2.33
CA GLN A 85 -10.20 -5.39 1.95
C GLN A 85 -10.74 -5.03 0.57
N LYS A 86 -10.61 -3.78 0.16
CA LYS A 86 -11.00 -3.36 -1.20
C LYS A 86 -9.97 -3.76 -2.24
N LEU A 87 -8.69 -3.80 -1.85
CA LEU A 87 -7.63 -4.20 -2.76
C LEU A 87 -7.72 -5.68 -3.13
N VAL A 88 -8.13 -6.51 -2.20
CA VAL A 88 -8.15 -7.97 -2.42
C VAL A 88 -9.05 -8.36 -3.59
N PRO A 89 -10.31 -7.89 -3.70
CA PRO A 89 -11.14 -8.26 -4.85
C PRO A 89 -10.58 -7.78 -6.18
N ALA A 90 -10.00 -6.57 -6.21
CA ALA A 90 -9.41 -6.04 -7.43
C ALA A 90 -8.22 -6.90 -7.86
N PHE A 91 -7.39 -7.31 -6.91
CA PHE A 91 -6.27 -8.19 -7.21
C PHE A 91 -6.74 -9.58 -7.60
N GLN A 92 -7.79 -10.09 -6.95
CA GLN A 92 -8.36 -11.39 -7.27
C GLN A 92 -8.81 -11.44 -8.73
N ASN A 93 -9.47 -10.39 -9.21
CA ASN A 93 -9.91 -10.32 -10.60
C ASN A 93 -8.73 -10.36 -11.56
N LEU A 94 -7.65 -9.66 -11.22
CA LEU A 94 -6.44 -9.69 -12.02
C LEU A 94 -5.80 -11.08 -12.02
N TYR A 95 -5.67 -11.66 -10.85
CA TYR A 95 -5.06 -12.98 -10.66
C TYR A 95 -5.83 -14.04 -11.44
N ASP A 96 -7.16 -13.99 -11.39
CA ASP A 96 -8.01 -14.97 -12.09
C ASP A 96 -7.85 -14.86 -13.60
N ALA A 97 -7.49 -13.70 -14.11
CA ALA A 97 -7.26 -13.50 -15.55
C ALA A 97 -5.90 -14.02 -16.01
N MET A 98 -5.01 -14.37 -15.09
CA MET A 98 -3.66 -14.81 -15.41
C MET A 98 -3.62 -16.29 -15.79
N PRO A 99 -2.77 -16.68 -16.78
CA PRO A 99 -2.50 -18.10 -16.97
C PRO A 99 -1.65 -18.65 -15.83
N ASP A 100 -1.57 -19.98 -15.72
CA ASP A 100 -0.95 -20.64 -14.58
C ASP A 100 0.50 -20.21 -14.35
N GLN A 101 1.29 -20.05 -15.41
CA GLN A 101 2.67 -19.61 -15.28
C GLN A 101 2.78 -18.24 -14.65
N GLN A 102 1.89 -17.34 -15.04
CA GLN A 102 1.88 -16.00 -14.50
C GLN A 102 1.40 -15.99 -13.05
N LYS A 103 0.44 -16.85 -12.71
CA LYS A 103 0.01 -17.02 -11.32
C LYS A 103 1.17 -17.44 -10.45
N HIS A 104 1.98 -18.38 -10.91
CA HIS A 104 3.19 -18.79 -10.17
C HIS A 104 4.15 -17.63 -9.99
N LEU A 105 4.33 -16.84 -11.03
CA LEU A 105 5.19 -15.66 -10.96
C LEU A 105 4.66 -14.67 -9.92
N ALA A 106 3.35 -14.42 -9.93
CA ALA A 106 2.73 -13.53 -8.96
C ALA A 106 2.92 -14.04 -7.53
N ASP A 107 2.75 -15.35 -7.35
CA ASP A 107 2.96 -15.98 -6.04
C ASP A 107 4.38 -15.74 -5.54
N GLN A 108 5.36 -15.89 -6.42
CA GLN A 108 6.77 -15.68 -6.07
C GLN A 108 7.06 -14.22 -5.75
N VAL A 109 6.53 -13.29 -6.54
CA VAL A 109 6.74 -11.86 -6.34
C VAL A 109 6.21 -11.43 -4.99
N PHE A 110 4.99 -11.83 -4.68
CA PHE A 110 4.37 -11.42 -3.42
C PHE A 110 5.02 -12.09 -2.22
N ARG A 111 5.47 -13.32 -2.37
CA ARG A 111 6.22 -14.00 -1.30
C ARG A 111 7.54 -13.29 -1.02
N ALA A 112 8.28 -12.93 -2.06
CA ALA A 112 9.55 -12.22 -1.90
C ALA A 112 9.35 -10.87 -1.23
N ASN A 113 8.29 -10.15 -1.60
CA ASN A 113 7.99 -8.86 -0.98
C ASN A 113 7.62 -9.02 0.49
N ALA A 114 6.84 -10.04 0.82
CA ALA A 114 6.48 -10.32 2.21
C ALA A 114 7.70 -10.67 3.05
N GLU A 115 8.62 -11.46 2.49
CA GLU A 115 9.86 -11.81 3.18
C GLU A 115 10.71 -10.59 3.49
N LYS A 116 10.81 -9.66 2.55
CA LYS A 116 11.54 -8.40 2.78
C LYS A 116 10.94 -7.61 3.93
N HIS A 117 9.61 -7.53 4.00
CA HIS A 117 8.95 -6.84 5.10
C HIS A 117 9.22 -7.52 6.44
N MET A 118 9.17 -8.84 6.46
CA MET A 118 9.45 -9.59 7.68
C MET A 118 10.89 -9.40 8.16
N GLN A 119 11.84 -9.40 7.23
CA GLN A 119 13.25 -9.19 7.58
C GLN A 119 13.48 -7.80 8.15
N ARG A 120 12.85 -6.79 7.56
CA ARG A 120 12.96 -5.42 8.07
C ARG A 120 12.39 -5.31 9.48
N ALA A 121 11.25 -5.93 9.72
CA ALA A 121 10.63 -5.92 11.05
C ALA A 121 11.53 -6.62 12.07
N ALA A 122 12.11 -7.76 11.70
CA ALA A 122 13.01 -8.48 12.58
C ALA A 122 14.26 -7.67 12.91
N GLN A 123 14.83 -6.99 11.92
CA GLN A 123 15.99 -6.14 12.13
C GLN A 123 15.67 -4.96 13.03
N SER A 124 14.51 -4.34 12.84
CA SER A 124 14.07 -3.24 13.70
C SER A 124 13.97 -3.68 15.16
N HIS A 125 13.44 -4.86 15.40
CA HIS A 125 13.33 -5.39 16.76
C HIS A 125 14.70 -5.66 17.38
N ARG A 126 15.64 -6.18 16.60
CA ARG A 126 16.99 -6.43 17.09
C ARG A 126 17.71 -5.16 17.47
N ASN A 127 17.53 -4.13 16.69
CA ASN A 127 18.23 -2.87 16.87
C ASN A 127 17.58 -1.96 17.89
N GLY A 128 16.34 -2.25 18.21
CA GLY A 128 15.60 -1.45 19.16
C GLY A 128 15.60 -2.09 20.52
#